data_7eb1bcb8b47f0fcd5f750db3fae94a05
#
_entry.id   7eb1bcb8b47f0fcd5f750db3fae94a05
#
_cell.length_a   1.000
_cell.length_b   1.000
_cell.length_c   1.000
_cell.angle_alpha   90.00
_cell.angle_beta   90.00
_cell.angle_gamma   90.00
#
_symmetry.space_group_name_H-M   'P 1'
#
loop_
_entity.id
_entity.type
_entity.pdbx_description
1 polymer ?
#
loop_
_entity_poly.entity_id
_entity_poly.type
_entity_poly.pdbx_seq_one_letter_code
_entity_poly.pdbx_strand_id
1 'polypeptide(L)'
;MTINSQQETRPVIILSVILASPNNWDEWIKVIKLKANNNRLWEYVDPSTPETNLLKLEVPVRASPKDANSRGKTKLAELDEEEKEELRTLKADHRDDMKLYRKQLLALNTLRSYILSSILRTYLIYTFKCITTYNVLVSLKKRIAPTNNVRKLWVATQYA
;
A
#
# COMPACT_ATOMS: atom_id res chain seq x y z
N MET A 1 45.90 14.39 -17.83
CA MET A 1 45.51 13.24 -16.98
C MET A 1 44.01 13.11 -16.99
N THR A 2 43.48 12.19 -17.75
CA THR A 2 42.06 11.91 -17.88
C THR A 2 41.68 10.87 -16.82
N ILE A 3 40.93 11.30 -15.81
CA ILE A 3 40.39 10.37 -14.80
C ILE A 3 39.13 9.75 -15.39
N ASN A 4 39.28 8.51 -15.83
CA ASN A 4 38.15 7.68 -16.27
C ASN A 4 37.40 7.20 -15.03
N SER A 5 36.37 7.92 -14.61
CA SER A 5 35.42 7.41 -13.62
C SER A 5 34.48 6.42 -14.29
N GLN A 6 34.88 5.16 -14.27
CA GLN A 6 33.96 4.06 -14.55
C GLN A 6 32.93 4.02 -13.40
N GLN A 7 31.74 4.53 -13.66
CA GLN A 7 30.58 4.24 -12.83
C GLN A 7 30.28 2.74 -12.97
N GLU A 8 30.68 1.96 -11.98
CA GLU A 8 30.16 0.60 -11.78
C GLU A 8 28.65 0.68 -11.57
N THR A 9 27.90 0.46 -12.63
CA THR A 9 26.47 0.20 -12.54
C THR A 9 26.30 -1.17 -11.88
N ARG A 10 26.04 -1.17 -10.57
CA ARG A 10 25.66 -2.38 -9.86
C ARG A 10 24.39 -2.93 -10.53
N PRO A 11 24.36 -4.22 -10.88
CA PRO A 11 23.15 -4.83 -11.43
C PRO A 11 22.02 -4.69 -10.41
N VAL A 12 20.91 -4.05 -10.80
CA VAL A 12 19.70 -4.02 -10.02
C VAL A 12 19.11 -5.44 -10.08
N ILE A 13 19.29 -6.20 -9.00
CA ILE A 13 18.66 -7.51 -8.87
C ILE A 13 17.15 -7.25 -8.67
N ILE A 14 16.38 -7.40 -9.73
CA ILE A 14 14.92 -7.38 -9.66
C ILE A 14 14.50 -8.73 -9.10
N LEU A 15 14.23 -8.79 -7.81
CA LEU A 15 13.59 -9.94 -7.16
C LEU A 15 12.16 -10.07 -7.68
N SER A 16 11.96 -10.96 -8.66
CA SER A 16 10.63 -11.34 -9.12
C SER A 16 10.36 -12.80 -8.75
N VAL A 17 9.35 -13.02 -7.92
CA VAL A 17 8.84 -14.34 -7.58
C VAL A 17 7.43 -14.46 -8.10
N ILE A 18 7.14 -15.55 -8.83
CA ILE A 18 5.78 -15.84 -9.31
C ILE A 18 5.12 -16.82 -8.34
N LEU A 19 3.92 -16.48 -7.87
CA LEU A 19 3.09 -17.39 -7.10
C LEU A 19 2.52 -18.46 -8.03
N ALA A 20 3.19 -19.60 -8.08
CA ALA A 20 2.87 -20.71 -8.96
C ALA A 20 2.24 -21.91 -8.23
N SER A 21 2.45 -21.99 -6.92
CA SER A 21 1.94 -23.08 -6.07
C SER A 21 1.93 -22.65 -4.61
N PRO A 22 1.24 -23.41 -3.73
CA PRO A 22 1.32 -23.18 -2.28
C PRO A 22 2.75 -23.22 -1.73
N ASN A 23 3.66 -23.97 -2.37
CA ASN A 23 5.04 -24.14 -1.90
C ASN A 23 5.85 -22.85 -1.92
N ASN A 24 5.57 -21.92 -2.85
CA ASN A 24 6.28 -20.65 -2.91
C ASN A 24 5.49 -19.46 -2.37
N TRP A 25 4.41 -19.72 -1.62
CA TRP A 25 3.62 -18.69 -0.98
C TRP A 25 4.45 -17.81 -0.03
N ASP A 26 5.22 -18.43 0.85
CA ASP A 26 5.99 -17.71 1.88
C ASP A 26 7.08 -16.82 1.27
N GLU A 27 7.73 -17.27 0.21
CA GLU A 27 8.70 -16.47 -0.54
C GLU A 27 8.02 -15.31 -1.27
N TRP A 28 6.93 -15.59 -1.97
CA TRP A 28 6.17 -14.62 -2.72
C TRP A 28 5.61 -13.50 -1.82
N ILE A 29 4.96 -13.83 -0.70
CA ILE A 29 4.38 -12.84 0.21
C ILE A 29 5.45 -11.95 0.86
N LYS A 30 6.66 -12.47 1.10
CA LYS A 30 7.79 -11.66 1.57
C LYS A 30 8.20 -10.61 0.56
N VAL A 31 8.24 -10.95 -0.73
CA VAL A 31 8.53 -10.00 -1.81
C VAL A 31 7.45 -8.92 -1.89
N ILE A 32 6.17 -9.29 -1.79
CA ILE A 32 5.05 -8.34 -1.77
C ILE A 32 5.19 -7.39 -0.57
N LYS A 33 5.49 -7.92 0.62
CA LYS A 33 5.71 -7.13 1.83
C LYS A 33 6.87 -6.14 1.68
N LEU A 34 7.99 -6.56 1.10
CA LEU A 34 9.12 -5.67 0.84
C LEU A 34 8.73 -4.52 -0.10
N LYS A 35 8.01 -4.81 -1.17
CA LYS A 35 7.52 -3.78 -2.11
C LYS A 35 6.55 -2.81 -1.45
N ALA A 36 5.65 -3.31 -0.62
CA ALA A 36 4.71 -2.49 0.13
C ALA A 36 5.43 -1.59 1.16
N ASN A 37 6.43 -2.12 1.86
CA ASN A 37 7.20 -1.38 2.86
C ASN A 37 8.02 -0.24 2.26
N ASN A 38 8.48 -0.35 1.02
CA ASN A 38 9.19 0.74 0.33
C ASN A 38 8.37 2.03 0.26
N ASN A 39 7.04 1.92 0.28
CA ASN A 39 6.10 3.04 0.28
C ASN A 39 5.31 3.14 1.59
N ARG A 40 5.68 2.42 2.63
CA ARG A 40 4.98 2.35 3.93
C ARG A 40 3.51 1.92 3.78
N LEU A 41 3.23 0.99 2.87
CA LEU A 41 1.87 0.57 2.53
C LEU A 41 1.45 -0.75 3.16
N TRP A 42 2.36 -1.50 3.81
CA TRP A 42 2.02 -2.83 4.32
C TRP A 42 0.84 -2.82 5.29
N GLU A 43 0.77 -1.82 6.17
CA GLU A 43 -0.32 -1.68 7.16
C GLU A 43 -1.71 -1.46 6.53
N TYR A 44 -1.77 -1.05 5.26
CA TYR A 44 -3.02 -0.90 4.50
C TYR A 44 -3.46 -2.18 3.79
N VAL A 45 -2.59 -3.18 3.68
CA VAL A 45 -2.82 -4.37 2.83
C VAL A 45 -2.51 -5.69 3.51
N ASP A 46 -2.01 -5.71 4.73
CA ASP A 46 -1.61 -6.92 5.44
C ASP A 46 -2.77 -7.92 5.57
N PRO A 47 -2.73 -9.07 4.86
CA PRO A 47 -3.81 -10.04 4.89
C PRO A 47 -3.92 -10.81 6.21
N SER A 48 -2.98 -10.61 7.14
CA SER A 48 -3.01 -11.20 8.48
C SER A 48 -3.71 -10.30 9.49
N THR A 49 -3.95 -9.04 9.14
CA THR A 49 -4.67 -8.06 9.97
C THR A 49 -6.16 -8.14 9.67
N PRO A 50 -7.04 -8.23 10.69
CA PRO A 50 -8.48 -8.13 10.48
C PRO A 50 -8.85 -6.80 9.80
N GLU A 51 -9.84 -6.81 8.92
CA GLU A 51 -10.28 -5.61 8.18
C GLU A 51 -10.67 -4.45 9.10
N THR A 52 -11.21 -4.75 10.29
CA THR A 52 -11.58 -3.76 11.31
C THR A 52 -10.39 -3.00 11.88
N ASN A 53 -9.20 -3.62 11.87
CA ASN A 53 -7.96 -3.05 12.43
C ASN A 53 -7.01 -2.54 11.33
N LEU A 54 -7.41 -2.68 10.07
CA LEU A 54 -6.63 -2.26 8.93
C LEU A 54 -6.61 -0.74 8.80
N LEU A 55 -5.44 -0.15 8.56
CA LEU A 55 -5.36 1.25 8.17
C LEU A 55 -6.07 1.47 6.83
N LYS A 56 -6.85 2.52 6.75
CA LYS A 56 -7.55 2.93 5.53
C LYS A 56 -6.99 4.25 5.03
N LEU A 57 -6.81 4.32 3.72
CA LEU A 57 -6.43 5.57 3.07
C LEU A 57 -7.66 6.45 2.94
N GLU A 58 -7.66 7.58 3.65
CA GLU A 58 -8.77 8.53 3.68
C GLU A 58 -8.48 9.74 2.80
N VAL A 59 -9.51 10.18 2.08
CA VAL A 59 -9.41 11.41 1.28
C VAL A 59 -9.37 12.61 2.22
N PRO A 60 -8.35 13.47 2.15
CA PRO A 60 -8.29 14.68 2.97
C PRO A 60 -9.51 15.59 2.74
N VAL A 61 -10.08 16.08 3.81
CA VAL A 61 -11.24 16.98 3.77
C VAL A 61 -10.78 18.40 3.50
N ARG A 62 -11.41 19.07 2.54
CA ARG A 62 -11.10 20.45 2.20
C ARG A 62 -11.49 21.38 3.35
N ALA A 63 -10.56 22.26 3.74
CA ALA A 63 -10.81 23.28 4.74
C ALA A 63 -11.86 24.30 4.27
N SER A 64 -12.75 24.68 5.18
CA SER A 64 -13.82 25.66 4.99
C SER A 64 -13.64 26.83 5.97
N PRO A 65 -14.28 27.99 5.77
CA PRO A 65 -14.23 29.11 6.70
C PRO A 65 -14.61 28.74 8.15
N LYS A 66 -15.49 27.76 8.32
CA LYS A 66 -15.91 27.26 9.64
C LYS A 66 -14.75 26.65 10.42
N ASP A 67 -13.78 26.03 9.74
CA ASP A 67 -12.64 25.38 10.38
C ASP A 67 -11.61 26.39 10.91
N ALA A 68 -11.62 27.63 10.40
CA ALA A 68 -10.70 28.71 10.77
C ALA A 68 -11.19 29.56 11.94
N ASN A 69 -12.37 29.30 12.51
CA ASN A 69 -12.93 30.10 13.59
C ASN A 69 -13.77 29.28 14.55
N SER A 70 -13.81 29.73 15.82
CA SER A 70 -14.63 29.10 16.89
C SER A 70 -16.03 29.74 17.02
N ARG A 71 -16.33 30.79 16.24
CA ARG A 71 -17.55 31.61 16.37
C ARG A 71 -18.69 31.19 15.43
N GLY A 72 -18.51 30.10 14.68
CA GLY A 72 -19.51 29.55 13.76
C GLY A 72 -19.70 30.36 12.47
N LYS A 73 -18.75 31.23 12.10
CA LYS A 73 -18.74 31.93 10.81
C LYS A 73 -18.53 30.92 9.67
N THR A 74 -19.38 31.00 8.65
CA THR A 74 -19.40 30.05 7.53
C THR A 74 -19.00 30.68 6.20
N LYS A 75 -18.92 32.00 6.14
CA LYS A 75 -18.59 32.76 4.92
C LYS A 75 -17.24 33.44 5.05
N LEU A 76 -16.47 33.48 3.97
CA LEU A 76 -15.15 34.13 3.92
C LEU A 76 -15.22 35.61 4.30
N ALA A 77 -16.26 36.32 3.89
CA ALA A 77 -16.47 37.73 4.18
C ALA A 77 -16.71 38.06 5.68
N GLU A 78 -17.09 37.05 6.48
CA GLU A 78 -17.32 37.21 7.93
C GLU A 78 -16.04 37.04 8.76
N LEU A 79 -14.96 36.53 8.16
CA LEU A 79 -13.69 36.29 8.83
C LEU A 79 -12.89 37.59 8.98
N ASP A 80 -12.22 37.75 10.13
CA ASP A 80 -11.19 38.77 10.30
C ASP A 80 -9.89 38.37 9.61
N GLU A 81 -8.88 39.24 9.65
CA GLU A 81 -7.60 39.00 8.94
C GLU A 81 -6.82 37.81 9.52
N GLU A 82 -6.88 37.61 10.83
CA GLU A 82 -6.23 36.47 11.50
C GLU A 82 -6.91 35.15 11.12
N GLU A 83 -8.23 35.11 11.14
CA GLU A 83 -9.04 33.94 10.73
C GLU A 83 -8.86 33.63 9.23
N LYS A 84 -8.70 34.66 8.37
CA LYS A 84 -8.40 34.48 6.95
C LYS A 84 -7.00 33.87 6.74
N GLU A 85 -6.02 34.29 7.53
CA GLU A 85 -4.67 33.72 7.46
C GLU A 85 -4.66 32.27 7.92
N GLU A 86 -5.38 31.94 9.01
CA GLU A 86 -5.58 30.56 9.45
C GLU A 86 -6.21 29.71 8.35
N LEU A 87 -7.24 30.21 7.66
CA LEU A 87 -7.87 29.52 6.55
C LEU A 87 -6.88 29.28 5.39
N ARG A 88 -6.01 30.24 5.08
CA ARG A 88 -4.96 30.07 4.05
C ARG A 88 -4.00 28.94 4.44
N THR A 89 -3.58 28.88 5.70
CA THR A 89 -2.72 27.82 6.24
C THR A 89 -3.39 26.47 6.12
N LEU A 90 -4.65 26.33 6.57
CA LEU A 90 -5.41 25.08 6.47
C LEU A 90 -5.59 24.61 5.02
N LYS A 91 -5.80 25.53 4.08
CA LYS A 91 -5.87 25.21 2.65
C LYS A 91 -4.54 24.77 2.07
N ALA A 92 -3.42 25.35 2.54
CA ALA A 92 -2.08 24.91 2.15
C ALA A 92 -1.78 23.51 2.66
N ASP A 93 -2.09 23.21 3.91
CA ASP A 93 -1.96 21.89 4.52
C ASP A 93 -2.81 20.85 3.78
N HIS A 94 -4.05 21.19 3.46
CA HIS A 94 -4.91 20.32 2.66
C HIS A 94 -4.32 20.00 1.28
N ARG A 95 -3.68 20.96 0.62
CA ARG A 95 -3.00 20.71 -0.68
C ARG A 95 -1.85 19.72 -0.53
N ASP A 96 -1.09 19.82 0.54
CA ASP A 96 0.04 18.92 0.82
C ASP A 96 -0.48 17.52 1.20
N ASP A 97 -1.53 17.43 2.01
CA ASP A 97 -2.19 16.17 2.33
C ASP A 97 -2.77 15.49 1.08
N MET A 98 -3.36 16.26 0.16
CA MET A 98 -3.86 15.74 -1.12
C MET A 98 -2.75 15.20 -2.01
N LYS A 99 -1.56 15.84 -2.03
CA LYS A 99 -0.40 15.32 -2.76
C LYS A 99 0.05 13.99 -2.17
N LEU A 100 0.15 13.89 -0.85
CA LEU A 100 0.51 12.66 -0.16
C LEU A 100 -0.51 11.55 -0.41
N TYR A 101 -1.79 11.86 -0.29
CA TYR A 101 -2.89 10.94 -0.58
C TYR A 101 -2.80 10.36 -1.99
N ARG A 102 -2.62 11.21 -3.01
CA ARG A 102 -2.50 10.78 -4.41
C ARG A 102 -1.27 9.92 -4.63
N LYS A 103 -0.15 10.24 -4.00
CA LYS A 103 1.08 9.44 -4.05
C LYS A 103 0.86 8.05 -3.46
N GLN A 104 0.22 7.96 -2.30
CA GLN A 104 -0.09 6.68 -1.65
C GLN A 104 -1.10 5.86 -2.45
N LEU A 105 -2.14 6.51 -3.00
CA LEU A 105 -3.12 5.84 -3.86
C LEU A 105 -2.47 5.25 -5.11
N LEU A 106 -1.59 6.00 -5.76
CA LEU A 106 -0.83 5.51 -6.92
C LEU A 106 0.06 4.32 -6.54
N ALA A 107 0.73 4.39 -5.41
CA ALA A 107 1.58 3.31 -4.91
C ALA A 107 0.78 2.04 -4.59
N LEU A 108 -0.43 2.16 -4.01
CA LEU A 108 -1.34 1.03 -3.79
C LEU A 108 -1.80 0.40 -5.11
N ASN A 109 -2.13 1.20 -6.10
CA ASN A 109 -2.53 0.71 -7.42
C ASN A 109 -1.36 0.01 -8.13
N THR A 110 -0.15 0.53 -8.00
CA THR A 110 1.07 -0.08 -8.54
C THR A 110 1.35 -1.42 -7.86
N LEU A 111 1.21 -1.49 -6.54
CA LEU A 111 1.35 -2.73 -5.78
C LEU A 111 0.32 -3.77 -6.23
N ARG A 112 -0.94 -3.37 -6.41
CA ARG A 112 -2.00 -4.25 -6.90
C ARG A 112 -1.65 -4.81 -8.28
N SER A 113 -1.22 -3.97 -9.20
CA SER A 113 -0.81 -4.39 -10.55
C SER A 113 0.34 -5.38 -10.51
N TYR A 114 1.31 -5.14 -9.63
CA TYR A 114 2.41 -6.08 -9.42
C TYR A 114 1.92 -7.43 -8.88
N ILE A 115 1.06 -7.43 -7.86
CA ILE A 115 0.47 -8.66 -7.30
C ILE A 115 -0.20 -9.47 -8.42
N LEU A 116 -1.07 -8.83 -9.20
CA LEU A 116 -1.80 -9.51 -10.27
C LEU A 116 -0.89 -10.04 -11.38
N SER A 117 0.23 -9.37 -11.68
CA SER A 117 1.22 -9.82 -12.67
C SER A 117 2.14 -10.91 -12.14
N SER A 118 2.25 -11.09 -10.83
CA SER A 118 3.15 -12.04 -10.16
C SER A 118 2.47 -13.34 -9.72
N ILE A 119 1.25 -13.60 -10.16
CA ILE A 119 0.53 -14.86 -9.89
C ILE A 119 0.24 -15.60 -11.20
N LEU A 120 0.08 -16.92 -11.10
CA LEU A 120 -0.36 -17.71 -12.25
C LEU A 120 -1.74 -17.26 -12.73
N ARG A 121 -1.94 -17.31 -14.03
CA ARG A 121 -3.21 -16.95 -14.68
C ARG A 121 -4.41 -17.70 -14.09
N THR A 122 -4.23 -18.95 -13.70
CA THR A 122 -5.28 -19.77 -13.07
C THR A 122 -5.74 -19.24 -11.72
N TYR A 123 -4.88 -18.47 -11.01
CA TYR A 123 -5.22 -17.86 -9.73
C TYR A 123 -5.93 -16.52 -9.86
N LEU A 124 -5.95 -15.90 -11.03
CA LEU A 124 -6.64 -14.62 -11.25
C LEU A 124 -8.13 -14.71 -10.96
N ILE A 125 -8.74 -15.90 -11.14
CA ILE A 125 -10.16 -16.12 -10.84
C ILE A 125 -10.52 -15.77 -9.39
N TYR A 126 -9.58 -15.97 -8.46
CA TYR A 126 -9.78 -15.65 -7.03
C TYR A 126 -9.74 -14.15 -6.73
N THR A 127 -9.33 -13.34 -7.68
CA THR A 127 -9.15 -11.89 -7.54
C THR A 127 -10.23 -11.05 -8.21
N PHE A 128 -11.05 -11.63 -9.08
CA PHE A 128 -12.01 -10.89 -9.93
C PHE A 128 -13.08 -10.11 -9.16
N LYS A 129 -13.47 -10.59 -7.97
CA LYS A 129 -14.45 -9.93 -7.13
C LYS A 129 -13.83 -9.01 -6.07
N CYS A 130 -12.50 -8.89 -6.04
CA CYS A 130 -11.79 -8.13 -5.04
C CYS A 130 -11.65 -6.68 -5.48
N ILE A 131 -12.19 -5.75 -4.70
CA ILE A 131 -12.16 -4.33 -4.99
C ILE A 131 -10.84 -3.71 -4.53
N THR A 132 -10.32 -4.10 -3.36
CA THR A 132 -9.12 -3.54 -2.75
C THR A 132 -7.92 -4.48 -2.86
N THR A 133 -6.71 -3.93 -2.76
CA THR A 133 -5.47 -4.73 -2.71
C THR A 133 -5.46 -5.66 -1.50
N TYR A 134 -5.98 -5.22 -0.35
CA TYR A 134 -6.17 -6.06 0.83
C TYR A 134 -7.04 -7.29 0.53
N ASN A 135 -8.20 -7.09 -0.10
CA ASN A 135 -9.10 -8.18 -0.45
C ASN A 135 -8.47 -9.17 -1.44
N VAL A 136 -7.65 -8.70 -2.36
CA VAL A 136 -6.87 -9.56 -3.27
C VAL A 136 -5.94 -10.46 -2.46
N LEU A 137 -5.15 -9.90 -1.54
CA LEU A 137 -4.21 -10.67 -0.72
C LEU A 137 -4.93 -11.64 0.24
N VAL A 138 -6.05 -11.24 0.84
CA VAL A 138 -6.86 -12.11 1.70
C VAL A 138 -7.42 -13.28 0.90
N SER A 139 -7.95 -13.04 -0.29
CA SER A 139 -8.49 -14.09 -1.15
C SER A 139 -7.41 -15.10 -1.58
N LEU A 140 -6.25 -14.60 -2.00
CA LEU A 140 -5.11 -15.45 -2.37
C LEU A 140 -4.60 -16.25 -1.17
N LYS A 141 -4.47 -15.62 0.01
CA LYS A 141 -4.05 -16.29 1.24
C LYS A 141 -5.00 -17.43 1.59
N LYS A 142 -6.30 -17.19 1.56
CA LYS A 142 -7.33 -18.19 1.88
C LYS A 142 -7.29 -19.40 0.94
N ARG A 143 -6.98 -19.18 -0.34
CA ARG A 143 -7.03 -20.19 -1.38
C ARG A 143 -5.73 -20.93 -1.63
N ILE A 144 -4.60 -20.27 -1.42
CA ILE A 144 -3.28 -20.77 -1.88
C ILE A 144 -2.31 -20.95 -0.72
N ALA A 145 -2.34 -20.10 0.33
CA ALA A 145 -1.40 -20.21 1.43
C ALA A 145 -1.51 -21.57 2.11
N PRO A 146 -0.38 -22.25 2.37
CA PRO A 146 -0.39 -23.55 3.04
C PRO A 146 -0.87 -23.41 4.48
N THR A 147 -1.62 -24.40 4.96
CA THR A 147 -2.01 -24.49 6.37
C THR A 147 -0.80 -24.81 7.25
N ASN A 148 -0.90 -24.52 8.54
CA ASN A 148 0.17 -24.87 9.49
C ASN A 148 0.46 -26.37 9.53
N ASN A 149 -0.54 -27.22 9.32
CA ASN A 149 -0.35 -28.66 9.29
C ASN A 149 0.45 -29.11 8.06
N VAL A 150 0.19 -28.52 6.90
CA VAL A 150 0.96 -28.81 5.68
C VAL A 150 2.41 -28.35 5.83
N ARG A 151 2.65 -27.18 6.45
CA ARG A 151 4.01 -26.70 6.75
C ARG A 151 4.77 -27.62 7.68
N LYS A 152 4.13 -28.15 8.72
CA LYS A 152 4.73 -29.13 9.64
C LYS A 152 5.12 -30.42 8.91
N LEU A 153 4.27 -30.89 8.01
CA LEU A 153 4.59 -32.09 7.18
C LEU A 153 5.80 -31.86 6.28
N TRP A 154 5.91 -30.69 5.66
CA TRP A 154 7.08 -30.37 4.82
C TRP A 154 8.39 -30.35 5.62
N VAL A 155 8.37 -29.74 6.81
CA VAL A 155 9.54 -29.75 7.70
C VAL A 155 9.91 -31.18 8.10
N ALA A 156 8.94 -32.01 8.47
CA ALA A 156 9.18 -33.40 8.85
C ALA A 156 9.79 -34.22 7.70
N THR A 157 9.36 -33.98 6.46
CA THR A 157 9.91 -34.70 5.28
C THR A 157 11.31 -34.24 4.87
N GLN A 158 11.73 -33.03 5.24
CA GLN A 158 13.09 -32.55 4.97
C GLN A 158 14.13 -33.11 5.94
N TYR A 159 13.73 -33.58 7.11
CA TYR A 159 14.59 -34.13 8.14
C TYR A 159 14.47 -35.66 8.32
N ALA A 160 13.69 -36.28 7.48
CA ALA A 160 13.59 -37.76 7.41
C ALA A 160 14.59 -38.32 6.39
#